data_25d9214d2dbe6179fddf774f8b33a209
#
_entry.id   25d9214d2dbe6179fddf774f8b33a209
#
_cell.length_a   1.000
_cell.length_b   1.000
_cell.length_c   1.000
_cell.angle_alpha   90.00
_cell.angle_beta   90.00
_cell.angle_gamma   90.00
#
_symmetry.space_group_name_H-M   'P 1'
#
loop_
_entity.id
_entity.type
_entity.pdbx_description
1 polymer ?
#
loop_
_entity_poly.entity_id
_entity_poly.type
_entity_poly.pdbx_seq_one_letter_code
_entity_poly.pdbx_strand_id
1 'polypeptide(L)'
;GSAGLLGISVSVKLIPLLFLPLYYRWFSTDLNKGFFKLAGFYFIVLGTVIFTFTPFLSAQFISNFSKTIFLWFQNFEFNASIYYIIRWMGFKIVGWNMIAIIGKILPLFVILFILLFTFLRKNKSTQQLITSMLFGVSIYFLFSTTIHPWYIATPLLLSVFTKYKFPIIWSLAVILSYNAFGVDGFSENLYLVALEYLTVIGFFIWELIKLRKETVFSSKL
;
A
#
# COMPACT_ATOMS: atom_id res chain seq x y z
N GLY A 1 14.64 -16.80 -10.14
CA GLY A 1 14.30 -16.91 -8.72
C GLY A 1 13.37 -15.79 -8.23
N SER A 2 13.80 -14.51 -8.23
CA SER A 2 13.05 -13.39 -7.61
C SER A 2 11.66 -13.14 -8.20
N ALA A 3 11.50 -13.26 -9.51
CA ALA A 3 10.19 -13.11 -10.16
C ALA A 3 9.17 -14.17 -9.68
N GLY A 4 9.60 -15.45 -9.60
CA GLY A 4 8.76 -16.52 -9.08
C GLY A 4 8.36 -16.31 -7.63
N LEU A 5 9.31 -15.89 -6.77
CA LEU A 5 9.01 -15.56 -5.36
C LEU A 5 8.03 -14.39 -5.24
N LEU A 6 8.16 -13.35 -6.07
CA LEU A 6 7.19 -12.27 -6.12
C LEU A 6 5.80 -12.77 -6.57
N GLY A 7 5.74 -13.66 -7.58
CA GLY A 7 4.49 -14.29 -8.02
C GLY A 7 3.81 -15.09 -6.90
N ILE A 8 4.56 -15.89 -6.14
CA ILE A 8 4.04 -16.60 -4.95
C ILE A 8 3.54 -15.58 -3.91
N SER A 9 4.28 -14.51 -3.66
CA SER A 9 3.87 -13.47 -2.72
C SER A 9 2.54 -12.81 -3.13
N VAL A 10 2.35 -12.53 -4.43
CA VAL A 10 1.08 -12.03 -4.99
C VAL A 10 -0.04 -13.05 -4.80
N SER A 11 0.24 -14.34 -4.98
CA SER A 11 -0.76 -15.41 -4.82
C SER A 11 -1.26 -15.53 -3.38
N VAL A 12 -0.38 -15.27 -2.40
CA VAL A 12 -0.76 -15.25 -0.97
C VAL A 12 -1.54 -13.98 -0.61
N LYS A 13 -1.14 -12.83 -1.18
CA LYS A 13 -1.77 -11.53 -0.92
C LYS A 13 -1.55 -10.60 -2.10
N LEU A 14 -2.60 -9.95 -2.59
CA LEU A 14 -2.53 -9.10 -3.80
C LEU A 14 -1.68 -7.82 -3.64
N ILE A 15 -1.39 -7.40 -2.42
CA ILE A 15 -0.64 -6.16 -2.15
C ILE A 15 0.68 -6.06 -2.94
N PRO A 16 1.51 -7.12 -3.09
CA PRO A 16 2.75 -7.02 -3.86
C PRO A 16 2.56 -6.70 -5.36
N LEU A 17 1.34 -6.82 -5.92
CA LEU A 17 1.03 -6.33 -7.27
C LEU A 17 1.31 -4.83 -7.43
N LEU A 18 1.14 -4.03 -6.36
CA LEU A 18 1.47 -2.60 -6.35
C LEU A 18 2.95 -2.34 -6.68
N PHE A 19 3.81 -3.32 -6.47
CA PHE A 19 5.25 -3.16 -6.69
C PHE A 19 5.67 -3.40 -8.13
N LEU A 20 4.86 -4.08 -8.94
CA LEU A 20 5.23 -4.42 -10.32
C LEU A 20 5.63 -3.19 -11.16
N PRO A 21 4.84 -2.09 -11.20
CA PRO A 21 5.22 -0.93 -12.00
C PRO A 21 6.56 -0.32 -11.60
N LEU A 22 6.93 -0.39 -10.30
CA LEU A 22 8.16 0.20 -9.78
C LEU A 22 9.44 -0.42 -10.38
N TYR A 23 9.37 -1.67 -10.88
CA TYR A 23 10.48 -2.34 -11.55
C TYR A 23 10.79 -1.76 -12.94
N TYR A 24 9.93 -0.92 -13.50
CA TYR A 24 10.18 -0.30 -14.82
C TYR A 24 11.56 0.38 -14.88
N ARG A 25 11.88 1.25 -13.93
CA ARG A 25 13.17 1.96 -13.88
C ARG A 25 14.34 1.05 -13.51
N TRP A 26 14.09 -0.03 -12.81
CA TRP A 26 15.10 -1.04 -12.47
C TRP A 26 15.66 -1.71 -13.74
N PHE A 27 14.78 -2.09 -14.66
CA PHE A 27 15.16 -2.75 -15.90
C PHE A 27 15.50 -1.78 -17.03
N SER A 28 15.02 -0.54 -17.02
CA SER A 28 15.24 0.44 -18.09
C SER A 28 16.66 1.02 -18.13
N THR A 29 17.60 0.52 -17.34
CA THR A 29 19.02 0.92 -17.39
C THR A 29 19.74 0.41 -18.62
N ASP A 30 19.24 -0.65 -19.25
CA ASP A 30 19.79 -1.28 -20.45
C ASP A 30 18.84 -0.99 -21.62
N LEU A 31 19.22 -0.06 -22.50
CA LEU A 31 18.35 0.42 -23.59
C LEU A 31 17.91 -0.68 -24.56
N ASN A 32 18.78 -1.68 -24.81
CA ASN A 32 18.52 -2.72 -25.81
C ASN A 32 17.84 -3.98 -25.23
N LYS A 33 18.13 -4.32 -23.98
CA LYS A 33 17.66 -5.57 -23.35
C LYS A 33 16.69 -5.35 -22.18
N GLY A 34 16.56 -4.11 -21.71
CA GLY A 34 15.76 -3.78 -20.54
C GLY A 34 14.27 -4.11 -20.71
N PHE A 35 13.73 -3.82 -21.88
CA PHE A 35 12.32 -4.16 -22.20
C PHE A 35 12.07 -5.68 -22.15
N PHE A 36 12.92 -6.49 -22.78
CA PHE A 36 12.75 -7.94 -22.77
C PHE A 36 12.95 -8.55 -21.38
N LYS A 37 13.88 -8.00 -20.59
CA LYS A 37 14.07 -8.41 -19.18
C LYS A 37 12.84 -8.08 -18.33
N LEU A 38 12.26 -6.89 -18.49
CA LEU A 38 11.04 -6.48 -17.81
C LEU A 38 9.84 -7.34 -18.23
N ALA A 39 9.65 -7.55 -19.53
CA ALA A 39 8.60 -8.40 -20.06
C ALA A 39 8.73 -9.85 -19.55
N GLY A 40 9.94 -10.41 -19.58
CA GLY A 40 10.21 -11.74 -19.01
C GLY A 40 9.95 -11.81 -17.51
N PHE A 41 10.32 -10.77 -16.76
CA PHE A 41 10.03 -10.66 -15.33
C PHE A 41 8.52 -10.68 -15.06
N TYR A 42 7.74 -9.85 -15.77
CA TYR A 42 6.28 -9.83 -15.62
C TYR A 42 5.64 -11.13 -16.06
N PHE A 43 6.12 -11.73 -17.15
CA PHE A 43 5.64 -13.03 -17.62
C PHE A 43 5.81 -14.12 -16.56
N ILE A 44 6.97 -14.19 -15.90
CA ILE A 44 7.23 -15.16 -14.82
C ILE A 44 6.34 -14.87 -13.61
N VAL A 45 6.20 -13.60 -13.19
CA VAL A 45 5.32 -13.24 -12.06
C VAL A 45 3.88 -13.67 -12.33
N LEU A 46 3.32 -13.23 -13.45
CA LEU A 46 1.91 -13.51 -13.81
C LEU A 46 1.70 -15.01 -14.08
N GLY A 47 2.64 -15.66 -14.76
CA GLY A 47 2.62 -17.11 -14.98
C GLY A 47 2.61 -17.90 -13.66
N THR A 48 3.41 -17.47 -12.69
CA THR A 48 3.42 -18.08 -11.34
C THR A 48 2.06 -17.89 -10.64
N VAL A 49 1.47 -16.70 -10.71
CA VAL A 49 0.14 -16.43 -10.14
C VAL A 49 -0.91 -17.32 -10.82
N ILE A 50 -0.96 -17.34 -12.14
CA ILE A 50 -1.91 -18.19 -12.88
C ILE A 50 -1.72 -19.66 -12.50
N PHE A 51 -0.48 -20.14 -12.48
CA PHE A 51 -0.18 -21.53 -12.13
C PHE A 51 -0.66 -21.92 -10.74
N THR A 52 -0.45 -21.03 -9.73
CA THR A 52 -0.91 -21.30 -8.35
C THR A 52 -2.42 -21.31 -8.21
N PHE A 53 -3.15 -20.53 -9.03
CA PHE A 53 -4.61 -20.51 -9.02
C PHE A 53 -5.27 -21.57 -9.93
N THR A 54 -4.53 -22.16 -10.86
CA THR A 54 -5.05 -23.15 -11.82
C THR A 54 -5.88 -24.27 -11.16
N PRO A 55 -5.49 -24.87 -10.03
CA PRO A 55 -6.28 -25.93 -9.39
C PRO A 55 -7.65 -25.48 -8.89
N PHE A 56 -7.84 -24.18 -8.68
CA PHE A 56 -9.05 -23.57 -8.11
C PHE A 56 -9.91 -22.88 -9.18
N LEU A 57 -9.44 -22.77 -10.43
CA LEU A 57 -10.13 -22.04 -11.49
C LEU A 57 -11.47 -22.69 -11.83
N SER A 58 -12.54 -21.98 -11.53
CA SER A 58 -13.91 -22.30 -11.91
C SER A 58 -14.70 -21.01 -12.08
N ALA A 59 -15.82 -21.06 -12.81
CA ALA A 59 -16.73 -19.92 -12.92
C ALA A 59 -17.21 -19.42 -11.53
N GLN A 60 -17.46 -20.36 -10.62
CA GLN A 60 -17.84 -20.07 -9.23
C GLN A 60 -16.73 -19.35 -8.47
N PHE A 61 -15.46 -19.78 -8.61
CA PHE A 61 -14.32 -19.13 -8.00
C PHE A 61 -14.18 -17.68 -8.47
N ILE A 62 -14.24 -17.45 -9.79
CA ILE A 62 -14.10 -16.12 -10.38
C ILE A 62 -15.21 -15.18 -9.86
N SER A 63 -16.47 -15.68 -9.83
CA SER A 63 -17.60 -14.91 -9.32
C SER A 63 -17.43 -14.55 -7.85
N ASN A 64 -17.07 -15.52 -6.99
CA ASN A 64 -16.93 -15.31 -5.57
C ASN A 64 -15.73 -14.38 -5.25
N PHE A 65 -14.60 -14.56 -5.95
CA PHE A 65 -13.41 -13.73 -5.78
C PHE A 65 -13.70 -12.26 -6.13
N SER A 66 -14.38 -12.02 -7.26
CA SER A 66 -14.79 -10.68 -7.68
C SER A 66 -15.74 -10.03 -6.67
N LYS A 67 -16.75 -10.76 -6.19
CA LYS A 67 -17.69 -10.27 -5.17
C LYS A 67 -16.97 -9.91 -3.87
N THR A 68 -16.01 -10.73 -3.45
CA THR A 68 -15.23 -10.47 -2.22
C THR A 68 -14.39 -9.21 -2.35
N ILE A 69 -13.72 -9.00 -3.49
CA ILE A 69 -12.96 -7.77 -3.74
C ILE A 69 -13.88 -6.54 -3.70
N PHE A 70 -15.04 -6.59 -4.37
CA PHE A 70 -15.99 -5.48 -4.35
C PHE A 70 -16.51 -5.19 -2.95
N LEU A 71 -16.79 -6.23 -2.15
CA LEU A 71 -17.26 -6.08 -0.77
C LEU A 71 -16.24 -5.29 0.07
N TRP A 72 -14.96 -5.64 -0.01
CA TRP A 72 -13.90 -4.99 0.75
C TRP A 72 -13.74 -3.50 0.41
N PHE A 73 -13.82 -3.14 -0.85
CA PHE A 73 -13.62 -1.76 -1.28
C PHE A 73 -14.86 -0.87 -1.15
N GLN A 74 -16.08 -1.45 -1.08
CA GLN A 74 -17.30 -0.67 -1.20
C GLN A 74 -18.21 -0.73 0.03
N ASN A 75 -18.04 -1.72 0.92
CA ASN A 75 -18.97 -1.94 2.02
C ASN A 75 -18.30 -2.09 3.39
N PHE A 76 -16.98 -2.18 3.45
CA PHE A 76 -16.28 -2.40 4.70
C PHE A 76 -15.34 -1.23 5.01
N GLU A 77 -15.43 -0.73 6.26
CA GLU A 77 -14.57 0.33 6.77
C GLU A 77 -14.04 -0.05 8.14
N PHE A 78 -12.75 0.14 8.36
CA PHE A 78 -12.09 -0.11 9.64
C PHE A 78 -10.73 0.59 9.69
N ASN A 79 -10.49 1.33 10.77
CA ASN A 79 -9.22 2.02 11.05
C ASN A 79 -8.69 2.78 9.83
N ALA A 80 -9.58 3.50 9.13
CA ALA A 80 -9.24 4.21 7.91
C ALA A 80 -8.71 5.62 8.22
N SER A 81 -7.84 6.14 7.35
CA SER A 81 -7.24 7.47 7.48
C SER A 81 -7.99 8.50 6.62
N ILE A 82 -7.49 8.75 5.42
CA ILE A 82 -8.03 9.75 4.48
C ILE A 82 -9.51 9.48 4.17
N TYR A 83 -9.88 8.20 4.08
CA TYR A 83 -11.27 7.83 3.85
C TYR A 83 -12.21 8.42 4.91
N TYR A 84 -11.88 8.38 6.21
CA TYR A 84 -12.76 8.93 7.26
C TYR A 84 -12.91 10.45 7.17
N ILE A 85 -11.87 11.16 6.73
CA ILE A 85 -11.97 12.61 6.47
C ILE A 85 -12.96 12.86 5.33
N ILE A 86 -12.84 12.14 4.21
CA ILE A 86 -13.73 12.29 3.06
C ILE A 86 -15.16 11.84 3.41
N ARG A 87 -15.31 10.76 4.18
CA ARG A 87 -16.61 10.30 4.69
C ARG A 87 -17.29 11.37 5.52
N TRP A 88 -16.55 12.01 6.45
CA TRP A 88 -17.08 13.10 7.26
C TRP A 88 -17.55 14.28 6.40
N MET A 89 -16.78 14.67 5.40
CA MET A 89 -17.19 15.70 4.42
C MET A 89 -18.45 15.26 3.65
N GLY A 90 -18.51 14.01 3.21
CA GLY A 90 -19.67 13.42 2.54
C GLY A 90 -20.94 13.53 3.38
N PHE A 91 -20.89 13.16 4.66
CA PHE A 91 -22.03 13.32 5.57
C PHE A 91 -22.49 14.78 5.71
N LYS A 92 -21.57 15.75 5.69
CA LYS A 92 -21.93 17.18 5.76
C LYS A 92 -22.59 17.71 4.48
N ILE A 93 -22.23 17.15 3.32
CA ILE A 93 -22.70 17.64 2.01
C ILE A 93 -23.97 16.91 1.56
N VAL A 94 -24.02 15.58 1.68
CA VAL A 94 -25.10 14.75 1.13
C VAL A 94 -25.92 14.02 2.20
N GLY A 95 -25.51 14.03 3.46
CA GLY A 95 -26.26 13.47 4.59
C GLY A 95 -26.12 11.95 4.78
N TRP A 96 -25.31 11.24 3.97
CA TRP A 96 -25.15 9.79 4.06
C TRP A 96 -23.71 9.32 3.73
N ASN A 97 -23.41 8.04 4.05
CA ASN A 97 -22.09 7.45 3.82
C ASN A 97 -21.89 7.07 2.34
N MET A 98 -20.98 7.77 1.67
CA MET A 98 -20.66 7.58 0.26
C MET A 98 -19.61 6.48 0.01
N ILE A 99 -19.46 5.47 0.89
CA ILE A 99 -18.39 4.46 0.79
C ILE A 99 -18.32 3.80 -0.59
N ALA A 100 -19.46 3.48 -1.20
CA ALA A 100 -19.53 2.86 -2.53
C ALA A 100 -18.94 3.73 -3.66
N ILE A 101 -18.93 5.05 -3.48
CA ILE A 101 -18.33 6.00 -4.43
C ILE A 101 -16.87 6.26 -4.07
N ILE A 102 -16.61 6.60 -2.81
CA ILE A 102 -15.28 6.92 -2.30
C ILE A 102 -14.34 5.72 -2.48
N GLY A 103 -14.82 4.49 -2.18
CA GLY A 103 -14.06 3.26 -2.34
C GLY A 103 -13.67 2.92 -3.78
N LYS A 104 -14.33 3.51 -4.79
CA LYS A 104 -13.92 3.42 -6.21
C LYS A 104 -12.90 4.49 -6.59
N ILE A 105 -12.97 5.66 -5.98
CA ILE A 105 -12.12 6.81 -6.31
C ILE A 105 -10.76 6.71 -5.64
N LEU A 106 -10.67 6.30 -4.37
CA LEU A 106 -9.42 6.24 -3.63
C LEU A 106 -8.35 5.34 -4.28
N PRO A 107 -8.67 4.14 -4.82
CA PRO A 107 -7.70 3.34 -5.55
C PRO A 107 -7.09 4.04 -6.77
N LEU A 108 -7.81 4.95 -7.43
CA LEU A 108 -7.28 5.72 -8.56
C LEU A 108 -6.14 6.65 -8.13
N PHE A 109 -6.25 7.26 -6.96
CA PHE A 109 -5.15 8.04 -6.37
C PHE A 109 -3.95 7.15 -6.04
N VAL A 110 -4.17 5.96 -5.50
CA VAL A 110 -3.09 4.99 -5.25
C VAL A 110 -2.36 4.66 -6.56
N ILE A 111 -3.11 4.34 -7.61
CA ILE A 111 -2.54 4.06 -8.95
C ILE A 111 -1.73 5.27 -9.43
N LEU A 112 -2.27 6.48 -9.33
CA LEU A 112 -1.58 7.71 -9.71
C LEU A 112 -0.23 7.84 -8.96
N PHE A 113 -0.20 7.67 -7.63
CA PHE A 113 1.04 7.76 -6.85
C PHE A 113 2.04 6.66 -7.22
N ILE A 114 1.59 5.43 -7.46
CA ILE A 114 2.46 4.34 -7.92
C ILE A 114 3.08 4.70 -9.28
N LEU A 115 2.30 5.25 -10.22
CA LEU A 115 2.80 5.70 -11.51
C LEU A 115 3.80 6.86 -11.36
N LEU A 116 3.52 7.83 -10.49
CA LEU A 116 4.48 8.90 -10.18
C LEU A 116 5.79 8.33 -9.63
N PHE A 117 5.76 7.36 -8.72
CA PHE A 117 6.97 6.71 -8.21
C PHE A 117 7.67 5.88 -9.29
N THR A 118 6.92 5.27 -10.20
CA THR A 118 7.47 4.52 -11.33
C THR A 118 8.25 5.41 -12.28
N PHE A 119 7.69 6.57 -12.64
CA PHE A 119 8.26 7.42 -13.70
C PHE A 119 9.16 8.55 -13.16
N LEU A 120 8.90 9.09 -11.97
CA LEU A 120 9.66 10.22 -11.44
C LEU A 120 10.83 9.79 -10.54
N ARG A 121 10.72 8.66 -9.82
CA ARG A 121 11.82 8.18 -8.98
C ARG A 121 12.80 7.34 -9.79
N LYS A 122 14.09 7.40 -9.41
CA LYS A 122 15.15 6.70 -10.15
C LYS A 122 15.04 5.18 -10.07
N ASN A 123 14.67 4.61 -8.93
CA ASN A 123 14.48 3.16 -8.68
C ASN A 123 15.56 2.23 -9.28
N LYS A 124 16.82 2.71 -9.34
CA LYS A 124 17.93 1.99 -9.98
C LYS A 124 18.79 1.19 -9.00
N SER A 125 18.64 1.44 -7.70
CA SER A 125 19.30 0.66 -6.64
C SER A 125 18.25 -0.05 -5.77
N THR A 126 18.67 -1.15 -5.13
CA THR A 126 17.81 -1.93 -4.23
C THR A 126 17.17 -1.05 -3.16
N GLN A 127 17.96 -0.16 -2.54
CA GLN A 127 17.45 0.75 -1.50
C GLN A 127 16.41 1.74 -2.06
N GLN A 128 16.63 2.30 -3.27
CA GLN A 128 15.67 3.20 -3.92
C GLN A 128 14.37 2.48 -4.26
N LEU A 129 14.46 1.26 -4.79
CA LEU A 129 13.31 0.43 -5.13
C LEU A 129 12.50 0.07 -3.88
N ILE A 130 13.16 -0.44 -2.83
CA ILE A 130 12.49 -0.80 -1.57
C ILE A 130 11.86 0.45 -0.91
N THR A 131 12.53 1.62 -0.97
CA THR A 131 11.94 2.88 -0.49
C THR A 131 10.67 3.24 -1.27
N SER A 132 10.66 3.04 -2.58
CA SER A 132 9.46 3.29 -3.39
C SER A 132 8.34 2.27 -3.10
N MET A 133 8.69 1.01 -2.82
CA MET A 133 7.73 0.00 -2.35
C MET A 133 7.14 0.39 -0.99
N LEU A 134 7.98 0.83 -0.05
CA LEU A 134 7.55 1.29 1.27
C LEU A 134 6.55 2.46 1.15
N PHE A 135 6.87 3.47 0.35
CA PHE A 135 5.96 4.61 0.16
C PHE A 135 4.69 4.20 -0.59
N GLY A 136 4.82 3.33 -1.60
CA GLY A 136 3.66 2.83 -2.35
C GLY A 136 2.66 2.09 -1.47
N VAL A 137 3.12 1.16 -0.63
CA VAL A 137 2.24 0.42 0.27
C VAL A 137 1.69 1.32 1.40
N SER A 138 2.47 2.28 1.87
CA SER A 138 2.00 3.24 2.89
C SER A 138 0.90 4.14 2.33
N ILE A 139 1.04 4.65 1.10
CA ILE A 139 -0.01 5.40 0.41
C ILE A 139 -1.23 4.52 0.19
N TYR A 140 -1.06 3.28 -0.26
CA TYR A 140 -2.18 2.36 -0.40
C TYR A 140 -2.97 2.23 0.91
N PHE A 141 -2.30 2.07 2.04
CA PHE A 141 -2.97 1.98 3.33
C PHE A 141 -3.62 3.30 3.74
N LEU A 142 -2.97 4.44 3.56
CA LEU A 142 -3.56 5.75 3.88
C LEU A 142 -4.83 6.05 3.06
N PHE A 143 -4.94 5.51 1.84
CA PHE A 143 -6.10 5.68 0.96
C PHE A 143 -7.08 4.48 1.01
N SER A 144 -6.83 3.46 1.84
CA SER A 144 -7.74 2.33 1.99
C SER A 144 -8.91 2.67 2.90
N THR A 145 -10.05 2.01 2.67
CA THR A 145 -11.22 2.07 3.56
C THR A 145 -11.06 1.19 4.78
N THR A 146 -10.12 0.23 4.73
CA THR A 146 -9.92 -0.79 5.77
C THR A 146 -8.45 -1.08 5.98
N ILE A 147 -7.98 -0.91 7.22
CA ILE A 147 -6.61 -1.21 7.65
C ILE A 147 -6.62 -2.07 8.90
N HIS A 148 -6.37 -3.35 8.74
CA HIS A 148 -6.17 -4.22 9.89
C HIS A 148 -4.74 -4.07 10.46
N PRO A 149 -4.56 -4.21 11.79
CA PRO A 149 -3.25 -4.03 12.45
C PRO A 149 -2.13 -4.87 11.83
N TRP A 150 -2.40 -6.10 11.45
CA TRP A 150 -1.40 -6.98 10.83
C TRP A 150 -0.97 -6.57 9.42
N TYR A 151 -1.67 -5.63 8.77
CA TYR A 151 -1.22 -5.10 7.47
C TYR A 151 0.07 -4.29 7.60
N ILE A 152 0.29 -3.66 8.76
CA ILE A 152 1.47 -2.83 9.02
C ILE A 152 2.76 -3.65 9.06
N ALA A 153 2.69 -4.98 9.17
CA ALA A 153 3.84 -5.86 9.04
C ALA A 153 4.58 -5.67 7.69
N THR A 154 3.85 -5.35 6.60
CA THR A 154 4.48 -5.13 5.29
C THR A 154 5.34 -3.86 5.24
N PRO A 155 4.85 -2.65 5.57
CA PRO A 155 5.70 -1.46 5.63
C PRO A 155 6.78 -1.58 6.72
N LEU A 156 6.51 -2.25 7.85
CA LEU A 156 7.49 -2.51 8.88
C LEU A 156 8.68 -3.32 8.35
N LEU A 157 8.43 -4.42 7.64
CA LEU A 157 9.47 -5.23 7.01
C LEU A 157 10.27 -4.42 5.99
N LEU A 158 9.61 -3.67 5.12
CA LEU A 158 10.28 -2.85 4.11
C LEU A 158 11.14 -1.75 4.75
N SER A 159 10.74 -1.21 5.90
CA SER A 159 11.49 -0.16 6.61
C SER A 159 12.87 -0.61 7.07
N VAL A 160 13.08 -1.91 7.34
CA VAL A 160 14.37 -2.49 7.76
C VAL A 160 15.46 -2.20 6.72
N PHE A 161 15.09 -2.17 5.44
CA PHE A 161 16.01 -1.95 4.31
C PHE A 161 16.08 -0.48 3.87
N THR A 162 15.48 0.44 4.63
CA THR A 162 15.44 1.86 4.29
C THR A 162 15.93 2.72 5.45
N LYS A 163 16.05 4.02 5.21
CA LYS A 163 16.37 5.00 6.27
C LYS A 163 15.14 5.42 7.09
N TYR A 164 13.94 5.04 6.65
CA TYR A 164 12.68 5.47 7.24
C TYR A 164 12.26 4.57 8.39
N LYS A 165 11.88 5.18 9.51
CA LYS A 165 11.48 4.50 10.76
C LYS A 165 10.01 4.70 11.12
N PHE A 166 9.28 5.55 10.38
CA PHE A 166 7.85 5.79 10.64
C PHE A 166 6.99 4.50 10.68
N PRO A 167 7.31 3.41 9.95
CA PRO A 167 6.53 2.18 10.09
C PRO A 167 6.69 1.50 11.45
N ILE A 168 7.81 1.76 12.17
CA ILE A 168 7.97 1.28 13.55
C ILE A 168 6.97 2.01 14.46
N ILE A 169 6.85 3.33 14.30
CA ILE A 169 5.85 4.11 15.04
C ILE A 169 4.44 3.66 14.68
N TRP A 170 4.18 3.39 13.39
CA TRP A 170 2.88 2.89 12.95
C TRP A 170 2.55 1.52 13.56
N SER A 171 3.52 0.60 13.62
CA SER A 171 3.32 -0.73 14.22
C SER A 171 2.96 -0.68 15.71
N LEU A 172 3.40 0.36 16.42
CA LEU A 172 3.01 0.61 17.81
C LEU A 172 1.66 1.31 17.90
N ALA A 173 1.44 2.34 17.07
CA ALA A 173 0.23 3.15 17.13
C ALA A 173 -1.01 2.38 16.66
N VAL A 174 -0.87 1.47 15.69
CA VAL A 174 -1.99 0.67 15.14
C VAL A 174 -2.67 -0.21 16.20
N ILE A 175 -2.02 -0.48 17.33
CA ILE A 175 -2.61 -1.22 18.46
C ILE A 175 -3.84 -0.49 19.00
N LEU A 176 -3.91 0.83 18.89
CA LEU A 176 -5.08 1.63 19.30
C LEU A 176 -6.37 1.21 18.58
N SER A 177 -6.27 0.68 17.35
CA SER A 177 -7.43 0.22 16.58
C SER A 177 -8.13 -1.00 17.19
N TYR A 178 -7.45 -1.79 18.04
CA TYR A 178 -8.07 -2.89 18.76
C TYR A 178 -9.12 -2.45 19.77
N ASN A 179 -9.14 -1.16 20.17
CA ASN A 179 -10.22 -0.61 21.00
C ASN A 179 -11.61 -0.76 20.35
N ALA A 180 -11.68 -0.92 19.02
CA ALA A 180 -12.93 -1.14 18.31
C ALA A 180 -13.63 -2.47 18.68
N PHE A 181 -12.90 -3.43 19.22
CA PHE A 181 -13.40 -4.77 19.60
C PHE A 181 -13.64 -4.82 21.11
N GLY A 182 -14.75 -4.24 21.56
CA GLY A 182 -15.15 -4.24 22.95
C GLY A 182 -16.11 -5.38 23.30
N VAL A 183 -16.42 -5.50 24.59
CA VAL A 183 -17.38 -6.50 25.11
C VAL A 183 -18.79 -6.25 24.56
N ASP A 184 -19.14 -4.99 24.31
CA ASP A 184 -20.45 -4.56 23.81
C ASP A 184 -20.60 -4.60 22.27
N GLY A 185 -19.62 -5.20 21.59
CA GLY A 185 -19.61 -5.33 20.14
C GLY A 185 -18.58 -4.44 19.44
N PHE A 186 -18.71 -4.31 18.12
CA PHE A 186 -17.79 -3.54 17.30
C PHE A 186 -18.19 -2.06 17.24
N SER A 187 -17.31 -1.18 17.73
CA SER A 187 -17.48 0.28 17.66
C SER A 187 -16.14 0.98 17.64
N GLU A 188 -15.84 1.73 16.58
CA GLU A 188 -14.59 2.46 16.47
C GLU A 188 -14.60 3.79 17.20
N ASN A 189 -13.56 4.02 18.00
CA ASN A 189 -13.30 5.32 18.59
C ASN A 189 -12.47 6.16 17.62
N LEU A 190 -13.12 7.08 16.90
CA LEU A 190 -12.45 7.91 15.89
C LEU A 190 -11.38 8.85 16.46
N TYR A 191 -11.40 9.16 17.77
CA TYR A 191 -10.32 9.93 18.41
C TYR A 191 -9.04 9.09 18.51
N LEU A 192 -9.14 7.80 18.80
CA LEU A 192 -7.98 6.90 18.81
C LEU A 192 -7.43 6.67 17.40
N VAL A 193 -8.31 6.53 16.41
CA VAL A 193 -7.92 6.46 15.00
C VAL A 193 -7.21 7.75 14.58
N ALA A 194 -7.74 8.92 14.94
CA ALA A 194 -7.09 10.19 14.65
C ALA A 194 -5.72 10.31 15.33
N LEU A 195 -5.60 9.89 16.60
CA LEU A 195 -4.34 9.89 17.35
C LEU A 195 -3.28 9.00 16.67
N GLU A 196 -3.67 7.79 16.22
CA GLU A 196 -2.80 6.90 15.45
C GLU A 196 -2.22 7.62 14.24
N TYR A 197 -3.09 8.11 13.36
CA TYR A 197 -2.65 8.69 12.09
C TYR A 197 -1.94 10.04 12.23
N LEU A 198 -2.32 10.88 13.19
CA LEU A 198 -1.60 12.13 13.49
C LEU A 198 -0.17 11.83 13.97
N THR A 199 0.00 10.82 14.83
CA THR A 199 1.32 10.39 15.31
C THR A 199 2.17 9.85 14.16
N VAL A 200 1.62 8.97 13.34
CA VAL A 200 2.35 8.33 12.23
C VAL A 200 2.71 9.35 11.15
N ILE A 201 1.76 10.17 10.71
CA ILE A 201 2.00 11.17 9.67
C ILE A 201 2.92 12.27 10.17
N GLY A 202 2.74 12.74 11.42
CA GLY A 202 3.61 13.73 12.04
C GLY A 202 5.06 13.24 12.11
N PHE A 203 5.29 12.00 12.55
CA PHE A 203 6.63 11.41 12.57
C PHE A 203 7.20 11.23 11.16
N PHE A 204 6.39 10.79 10.20
CA PHE A 204 6.82 10.66 8.81
C PHE A 204 7.26 11.99 8.19
N ILE A 205 6.49 13.06 8.41
CA ILE A 205 6.85 14.42 7.94
C ILE A 205 8.14 14.88 8.60
N TRP A 206 8.29 14.70 9.92
CA TRP A 206 9.52 15.03 10.63
C TRP A 206 10.73 14.30 10.05
N GLU A 207 10.59 13.00 9.77
CA GLU A 207 11.64 12.17 9.16
C GLU A 207 12.03 12.65 7.76
N LEU A 208 11.05 13.01 6.92
CA LEU A 208 11.30 13.58 5.59
C LEU A 208 12.12 14.88 5.68
N ILE A 209 11.76 15.77 6.59
CA ILE A 209 12.46 17.04 6.79
C ILE A 209 13.88 16.80 7.27
N LYS A 210 14.07 15.91 8.25
CA LYS A 210 15.38 15.54 8.81
C LYS A 210 16.30 14.97 7.74
N LEU A 211 15.87 13.94 7.03
CA LEU A 211 16.67 13.27 5.99
C LEU A 211 17.02 14.19 4.82
N ARG A 212 16.11 15.12 4.46
CA ARG A 212 16.41 16.14 3.46
C ARG A 212 17.53 17.08 3.90
N LYS A 213 17.54 17.54 5.16
CA LYS A 213 18.59 18.39 5.71
C LYS A 213 19.95 17.68 5.70
N GLU A 214 20.00 16.41 6.12
CA GLU A 214 21.23 15.61 6.12
C GLU A 214 21.80 15.45 4.70
N THR A 215 20.96 15.22 3.69
CA THR A 215 21.38 15.09 2.29
C THR A 215 21.96 16.39 1.75
N VAL A 216 21.34 17.54 2.05
CA VAL A 216 21.81 18.87 1.62
C VAL A 216 23.13 19.22 2.31
N PHE A 217 23.32 18.88 3.57
CA PHE A 217 24.57 19.12 4.29
C PHE A 217 25.72 18.29 3.74
N SER A 218 25.48 16.99 3.49
CA SER A 218 26.47 16.05 2.93
C SER A 218 26.88 16.38 1.46
N SER A 219 26.10 17.15 0.74
CA SER A 219 26.42 17.58 -0.64
C SER A 219 27.24 18.87 -0.71
N LYS A 220 27.46 19.53 0.44
CA LYS A 220 28.23 20.78 0.56
C LYS A 220 29.63 20.57 1.15
N LEU A 221 29.93 19.36 1.61
CA LEU A 221 31.24 18.88 2.05
C LEU A 221 31.94 18.08 0.94
#